data_87d955cf010befd2a32dcc5f1f2a109c
#
_entry.id   87d955cf010befd2a32dcc5f1f2a109c
#
_cell.length_a   1.000
_cell.length_b   1.000
_cell.length_c   1.000
_cell.angle_alpha   90.00
_cell.angle_beta   90.00
_cell.angle_gamma   90.00
#
_symmetry.space_group_name_H-M   'P 1'
#
loop_
_entity.id
_entity.type
_entity.pdbx_description
1 polymer ?
#
loop_
_entity_poly.entity_id
_entity_poly.type
_entity_poly.pdbx_seq_one_letter_code
_entity_poly.pdbx_strand_id
1 'polypeptide(L)'
;MVGENVLRYHDLYNQIVAEGHQVGNHTFNHIGSFKHFAATYIFNLEKANDIIHSHLFRPPHGWMRHTCYWWVRRKYEVVMWDLVTRDYSTWLTAGDVLNNVKKYARNGSIITFHDSLKSIDKLHYALPKAIEWLKEQGYEFKTFE
;
A
#
# COMPACT_ATOMS: atom_id res chain seq x y z
N MET A 1 2.47 4.33 3.22
CA MET A 1 3.92 4.21 3.45
C MET A 1 4.17 3.90 4.91
N VAL A 2 5.24 3.16 5.23
CA VAL A 2 5.69 2.88 6.60
C VAL A 2 6.54 4.07 7.07
N GLY A 3 6.19 4.70 8.20
CA GLY A 3 6.82 5.94 8.64
C GLY A 3 8.33 5.82 8.90
N GLU A 4 8.78 4.69 9.43
CA GLU A 4 10.21 4.41 9.61
C GLU A 4 10.99 4.42 8.28
N ASN A 5 10.38 3.89 7.21
CA ASN A 5 11.00 3.91 5.89
C ASN A 5 11.03 5.31 5.29
N VAL A 6 10.00 6.13 5.54
CA VAL A 6 9.98 7.53 5.12
C VAL A 6 11.10 8.33 5.79
N LEU A 7 11.36 8.11 7.10
CA LEU A 7 12.50 8.74 7.77
C LEU A 7 13.83 8.29 7.21
N ARG A 8 13.96 6.99 6.93
CA ARG A 8 15.23 6.40 6.43
C ARG A 8 15.54 6.82 5.00
N TYR A 9 14.52 6.99 4.17
CA TYR A 9 14.63 7.27 2.73
C TYR A 9 13.85 8.54 2.37
N HIS A 10 14.10 9.62 3.08
CA HIS A 10 13.32 10.86 2.96
C HIS A 10 13.41 11.48 1.57
N ASP A 11 14.56 11.41 0.92
CA ASP A 11 14.74 11.93 -0.45
C ASP A 11 13.87 11.17 -1.45
N LEU A 12 13.75 9.85 -1.31
CA LEU A 12 12.87 9.04 -2.14
C LEU A 12 11.39 9.38 -1.89
N TYR A 13 11.02 9.62 -0.63
CA TYR A 13 9.66 10.10 -0.29
C TYR A 13 9.36 11.43 -0.99
N ASN A 14 10.27 12.39 -0.91
CA ASN A 14 10.11 13.69 -1.55
C ASN A 14 10.00 13.57 -3.08
N GLN A 15 10.78 12.68 -3.69
CA GLN A 15 10.70 12.40 -5.11
C GLN A 15 9.32 11.85 -5.50
N ILE A 16 8.80 10.86 -4.76
CA ILE A 16 7.47 10.27 -5.00
C ILE A 16 6.38 11.33 -4.96
N VAL A 17 6.43 12.23 -3.97
CA VAL A 17 5.46 13.33 -3.84
C VAL A 17 5.62 14.34 -4.99
N ALA A 18 6.87 14.70 -5.34
CA ALA A 18 7.15 15.65 -6.41
C ALA A 18 6.72 15.13 -7.80
N GLU A 19 6.76 13.81 -8.00
CA GLU A 19 6.27 13.15 -9.21
C GLU A 19 4.72 13.05 -9.28
N GLY A 20 4.02 13.59 -8.28
CA GLY A 20 2.55 13.65 -8.25
C GLY A 20 1.87 12.38 -7.75
N HIS A 21 2.60 11.45 -7.15
CA HIS A 21 2.01 10.26 -6.54
C HIS A 21 1.34 10.60 -5.21
N GLN A 22 0.17 10.01 -4.96
CA GLN A 22 -0.51 10.13 -3.70
C GLN A 22 0.09 9.15 -2.67
N VAL A 23 0.34 9.65 -1.47
CA VAL A 23 0.93 8.85 -0.38
C VAL A 23 -0.12 8.58 0.70
N GLY A 24 0.00 7.44 1.37
CA GLY A 24 -0.89 7.06 2.47
C GLY A 24 -0.12 6.45 3.64
N ASN A 25 -0.69 6.56 4.83
CA ASN A 25 -0.13 6.08 6.08
C ASN A 25 -0.30 4.56 6.21
N HIS A 26 0.75 3.86 6.67
CA HIS A 26 0.74 2.42 6.91
C HIS A 26 1.36 2.04 8.26
N THR A 27 1.13 2.88 9.27
CA THR A 27 1.76 2.91 10.61
C THR A 27 3.27 3.22 10.57
N PHE A 28 3.85 3.51 11.72
CA PHE A 28 5.28 3.88 11.79
C PHE A 28 6.20 2.66 11.65
N ASN A 29 5.91 1.56 12.35
CA ASN A 29 6.71 0.33 12.34
C ASN A 29 5.98 -0.87 11.72
N HIS A 30 4.98 -0.66 10.87
CA HIS A 30 4.19 -1.74 10.25
C HIS A 30 3.54 -2.69 11.27
N ILE A 31 3.05 -2.17 12.40
CA ILE A 31 2.45 -2.99 13.45
C ILE A 31 0.98 -3.30 13.20
N GLY A 32 0.57 -4.52 13.51
CA GLY A 32 -0.83 -4.94 13.41
C GLY A 32 -1.61 -4.70 14.71
N SER A 33 -2.85 -4.23 14.60
CA SER A 33 -3.69 -3.87 15.77
C SER A 33 -4.05 -5.05 16.68
N PHE A 34 -3.99 -6.29 16.18
CA PHE A 34 -4.32 -7.47 17.00
C PHE A 34 -3.19 -7.89 17.94
N LYS A 35 -1.95 -7.50 17.64
CA LYS A 35 -0.77 -7.85 18.43
C LYS A 35 -0.38 -6.78 19.44
N HIS A 36 -1.08 -5.63 19.44
CA HIS A 36 -0.77 -4.48 20.27
C HIS A 36 -2.03 -3.92 20.92
N PHE A 37 -1.89 -3.20 22.05
CA PHE A 37 -2.99 -2.46 22.61
C PHE A 37 -3.47 -1.35 21.66
N ALA A 38 -4.76 -1.03 21.71
CA ALA A 38 -5.35 -0.04 20.81
C ALA A 38 -4.63 1.32 20.89
N ALA A 39 -4.31 1.78 22.10
CA ALA A 39 -3.56 3.03 22.30
C ALA A 39 -2.19 3.01 21.62
N THR A 40 -1.44 1.91 21.74
CA THR A 40 -0.13 1.74 21.08
C THR A 40 -0.25 1.76 19.57
N TYR A 41 -1.27 1.08 19.04
CA TYR A 41 -1.53 1.06 17.60
C TYR A 41 -1.85 2.46 17.07
N ILE A 42 -2.76 3.18 17.72
CA ILE A 42 -3.14 4.53 17.35
C ILE A 42 -1.95 5.50 17.48
N PHE A 43 -1.19 5.43 18.57
CA PHE A 43 0.02 6.23 18.71
C PHE A 43 1.02 5.97 17.57
N ASN A 44 1.22 4.72 17.18
CA ASN A 44 2.12 4.36 16.09
C ASN A 44 1.62 4.86 14.73
N LEU A 45 0.30 4.89 14.52
CA LEU A 45 -0.32 5.48 13.34
C LEU A 45 -0.12 7.00 13.31
N GLU A 46 -0.42 7.71 14.40
CA GLU A 46 -0.24 9.17 14.50
C GLU A 46 1.23 9.57 14.33
N LYS A 47 2.14 8.85 14.98
CA LYS A 47 3.60 9.05 14.79
C LYS A 47 4.03 8.95 13.33
N ALA A 48 3.43 8.03 12.56
CA ALA A 48 3.69 7.97 11.13
C ALA A 48 3.12 9.19 10.41
N ASN A 49 1.95 9.67 10.84
CA ASN A 49 1.28 10.78 10.18
C ASN A 49 1.96 12.13 10.41
N ASP A 50 2.69 12.30 11.52
CA ASP A 50 3.54 13.47 11.78
C ASP A 50 4.63 13.65 10.69
N ILE A 51 4.91 12.61 9.91
CA ILE A 51 5.92 12.60 8.86
C ILE A 51 5.30 12.53 7.47
N ILE A 52 4.26 11.69 7.31
CA ILE A 52 3.63 11.41 6.01
C ILE A 52 2.61 12.48 5.64
N HIS A 53 1.94 13.11 6.61
CA HIS A 53 0.93 14.16 6.43
C HIS A 53 -0.20 13.75 5.47
N SER A 54 -0.75 12.55 5.63
CA SER A 54 -1.81 12.02 4.76
C SER A 54 -3.09 11.71 5.52
N HIS A 55 -4.23 11.95 4.90
CA HIS A 55 -5.53 11.50 5.39
C HIS A 55 -5.86 10.06 4.97
N LEU A 56 -5.09 9.49 4.03
CA LEU A 56 -5.27 8.10 3.61
C LEU A 56 -4.54 7.14 4.54
N PHE A 57 -5.21 6.07 4.92
CA PHE A 57 -4.64 5.04 5.76
C PHE A 57 -4.97 3.63 5.24
N ARG A 58 -3.95 2.76 5.26
CA ARG A 58 -4.14 1.32 5.04
C ARG A 58 -3.62 0.56 6.25
N PRO A 59 -4.44 -0.30 6.89
CA PRO A 59 -3.97 -1.08 8.03
C PRO A 59 -2.95 -2.13 7.59
N PRO A 60 -1.83 -2.30 8.33
CA PRO A 60 -0.90 -3.41 8.11
C PRO A 60 -1.61 -4.77 8.11
N HIS A 61 -1.22 -5.64 7.19
CA HIS A 61 -1.82 -6.96 6.97
C HIS A 61 -3.30 -6.95 6.54
N GLY A 62 -3.90 -5.77 6.29
CA GLY A 62 -5.31 -5.65 5.94
C GLY A 62 -6.29 -5.86 7.08
N TRP A 63 -5.83 -5.91 8.32
CA TRP A 63 -6.67 -6.20 9.49
C TRP A 63 -6.56 -5.11 10.54
N MET A 64 -7.70 -4.76 11.12
CA MET A 64 -7.77 -3.79 12.19
C MET A 64 -8.86 -4.18 13.20
N ARG A 65 -8.59 -4.02 14.50
CA ARG A 65 -9.61 -4.17 15.54
C ARG A 65 -10.73 -3.16 15.33
N HIS A 66 -11.95 -3.58 15.57
CA HIS A 66 -13.13 -2.72 15.43
C HIS A 66 -13.04 -1.42 16.25
N THR A 67 -12.51 -1.50 17.46
CA THR A 67 -12.28 -0.32 18.31
C THR A 67 -11.28 0.67 17.70
N CYS A 68 -10.21 0.16 17.06
CA CYS A 68 -9.26 1.01 16.33
C CYS A 68 -9.90 1.61 15.08
N TYR A 69 -10.72 0.84 14.35
CA TYR A 69 -11.43 1.32 13.16
C TYR A 69 -12.33 2.52 13.46
N TRP A 70 -13.12 2.46 14.56
CA TRP A 70 -13.99 3.57 14.94
C TRP A 70 -13.23 4.87 15.23
N TRP A 71 -12.01 4.76 15.75
CA TRP A 71 -11.15 5.92 15.97
C TRP A 71 -10.54 6.41 14.64
N VAL A 72 -9.95 5.50 13.86
CA VAL A 72 -9.26 5.79 12.59
C VAL A 72 -10.19 6.48 11.60
N ARG A 73 -11.39 5.94 11.37
CA ARG A 73 -12.37 6.47 10.40
C ARG A 73 -12.83 7.92 10.64
N ARG A 74 -12.55 8.48 11.82
CA ARG A 74 -12.88 9.88 12.15
C ARG A 74 -11.90 10.87 11.57
N LYS A 75 -10.68 10.42 11.29
CA LYS A 75 -9.56 11.25 10.83
C LYS A 75 -8.99 10.80 9.49
N TYR A 76 -9.17 9.54 9.16
CA TYR A 76 -8.54 8.90 8.01
C TYR A 76 -9.58 8.20 7.13
N GLU A 77 -9.35 8.27 5.84
CA GLU A 77 -9.98 7.40 4.88
C GLU A 77 -9.24 6.07 4.82
N VAL A 78 -9.96 4.97 5.09
CA VAL A 78 -9.37 3.64 5.11
C VAL A 78 -9.41 3.03 3.72
N VAL A 79 -8.26 2.98 3.07
CA VAL A 79 -8.12 2.45 1.70
C VAL A 79 -7.66 1.01 1.73
N MET A 80 -8.51 0.09 1.31
CA MET A 80 -8.19 -1.33 1.17
C MET A 80 -7.80 -1.66 -0.28
N TRP A 81 -7.93 -2.90 -0.68
CA TRP A 81 -7.69 -3.39 -2.04
C TRP A 81 -8.72 -4.43 -2.43
N ASP A 82 -8.87 -4.68 -3.71
CA ASP A 82 -9.62 -5.82 -4.22
C ASP A 82 -8.72 -6.87 -4.89
N LEU A 83 -7.51 -6.47 -5.33
CA LEU A 83 -6.56 -7.36 -5.98
C LEU A 83 -5.17 -7.28 -5.33
N VAL A 84 -4.77 -8.34 -4.63
CA VAL A 84 -3.39 -8.55 -4.20
C VAL A 84 -2.66 -9.41 -5.22
N THR A 85 -1.57 -8.90 -5.77
CA THR A 85 -0.79 -9.60 -6.80
C THR A 85 -0.04 -10.84 -6.29
N ARG A 86 0.14 -10.93 -4.94
CA ARG A 86 0.91 -11.99 -4.24
C ARG A 86 2.39 -12.03 -4.64
N ASP A 87 2.95 -10.92 -5.01
CA ASP A 87 4.36 -10.73 -5.39
C ASP A 87 5.34 -11.18 -4.29
N TYR A 88 4.94 -11.14 -3.02
CA TYR A 88 5.71 -11.64 -1.87
C TYR A 88 5.74 -13.17 -1.75
N SER A 89 4.92 -13.90 -2.50
CA SER A 89 4.81 -15.36 -2.39
C SER A 89 6.03 -16.06 -2.98
N THR A 90 6.64 -16.96 -2.24
CA THR A 90 7.76 -17.79 -2.71
C THR A 90 7.35 -18.87 -3.73
N TRP A 91 6.04 -19.12 -3.83
CA TRP A 91 5.47 -20.13 -4.74
C TRP A 91 5.12 -19.58 -6.12
N LEU A 92 5.10 -18.26 -6.29
CA LEU A 92 4.73 -17.62 -7.55
C LEU A 92 5.98 -17.10 -8.26
N THR A 93 5.99 -17.27 -9.57
CA THR A 93 6.95 -16.62 -10.47
C THR A 93 6.53 -15.17 -10.77
N ALA A 94 7.43 -14.37 -11.34
CA ALA A 94 7.09 -13.03 -11.80
C ALA A 94 6.02 -13.03 -12.91
N GLY A 95 6.01 -14.08 -13.74
CA GLY A 95 4.96 -14.30 -14.75
C GLY A 95 3.59 -14.56 -14.11
N ASP A 96 3.53 -15.34 -13.03
CA ASP A 96 2.28 -15.60 -12.30
C ASP A 96 1.73 -14.32 -11.67
N VAL A 97 2.60 -13.47 -11.12
CA VAL A 97 2.23 -12.16 -10.57
C VAL A 97 1.59 -11.28 -11.64
N LEU A 98 2.20 -11.20 -12.82
CA LEU A 98 1.64 -10.48 -13.97
C LEU A 98 0.30 -11.08 -14.41
N ASN A 99 0.22 -12.41 -14.48
CA ASN A 99 -1.01 -13.10 -14.87
C ASN A 99 -2.15 -12.87 -13.86
N ASN A 100 -1.85 -12.73 -12.57
CA ASN A 100 -2.86 -12.36 -11.58
C ASN A 100 -3.48 -10.98 -11.90
N VAL A 101 -2.67 -10.00 -12.31
CA VAL A 101 -3.18 -8.70 -12.75
C VAL A 101 -4.05 -8.85 -13.98
N LYS A 102 -3.54 -9.52 -15.03
CA LYS A 102 -4.26 -9.72 -16.29
C LYS A 102 -5.61 -10.43 -16.12
N LYS A 103 -5.69 -11.36 -15.19
CA LYS A 103 -6.87 -12.19 -14.96
C LYS A 103 -7.95 -11.51 -14.12
N TYR A 104 -7.54 -10.70 -13.15
CA TYR A 104 -8.45 -10.22 -12.11
C TYR A 104 -8.64 -8.70 -12.08
N ALA A 105 -7.87 -7.92 -12.84
CA ALA A 105 -8.06 -6.48 -12.94
C ALA A 105 -9.42 -6.16 -13.60
N ARG A 106 -10.08 -5.15 -13.08
CA ARG A 106 -11.38 -4.66 -13.54
C ARG A 106 -11.52 -3.17 -13.25
N ASN A 107 -12.55 -2.53 -13.79
CA ASN A 107 -12.83 -1.13 -13.49
C ASN A 107 -12.98 -0.91 -11.98
N GLY A 108 -12.31 0.10 -11.45
CA GLY A 108 -12.28 0.43 -10.02
C GLY A 108 -11.34 -0.44 -9.18
N SER A 109 -10.54 -1.31 -9.78
CA SER A 109 -9.58 -2.14 -9.03
C SER A 109 -8.53 -1.30 -8.32
N ILE A 110 -8.29 -1.64 -7.05
CA ILE A 110 -7.13 -1.21 -6.27
C ILE A 110 -6.15 -2.38 -6.21
N ILE A 111 -5.12 -2.33 -7.05
CA ILE A 111 -4.15 -3.40 -7.23
C ILE A 111 -2.96 -3.18 -6.30
N THR A 112 -2.64 -4.15 -5.46
CA THR A 112 -1.54 -4.05 -4.49
C THR A 112 -0.32 -4.85 -4.93
N PHE A 113 0.80 -4.16 -5.05
CA PHE A 113 2.16 -4.69 -5.08
C PHE A 113 2.89 -4.31 -3.79
N HIS A 114 4.01 -4.99 -3.48
CA HIS A 114 4.78 -4.74 -2.26
C HIS A 114 6.23 -4.40 -2.59
N ASP A 115 6.73 -3.30 -2.04
CA ASP A 115 8.11 -2.81 -2.13
C ASP A 115 9.03 -3.47 -1.07
N SER A 116 8.99 -4.78 -0.99
CA SER A 116 9.78 -5.55 -0.02
C SER A 116 10.90 -6.34 -0.69
N LEU A 117 11.95 -6.68 0.08
CA LEU A 117 13.05 -7.52 -0.40
C LEU A 117 12.59 -8.87 -0.94
N LYS A 118 11.46 -9.39 -0.46
CA LYS A 118 10.87 -10.64 -0.95
C LYS A 118 10.18 -10.51 -2.30
N SER A 119 9.78 -9.30 -2.64
CA SER A 119 8.98 -9.01 -3.84
C SER A 119 9.82 -8.39 -4.96
N ILE A 120 11.00 -7.83 -4.65
CA ILE A 120 11.72 -6.90 -5.53
C ILE A 120 11.99 -7.48 -6.93
N ASP A 121 12.47 -8.71 -7.03
CA ASP A 121 12.78 -9.33 -8.32
C ASP A 121 11.53 -9.50 -9.20
N LYS A 122 10.41 -9.89 -8.57
CA LYS A 122 9.12 -10.03 -9.25
C LYS A 122 8.51 -8.67 -9.58
N LEU A 123 8.68 -7.68 -8.69
CA LEU A 123 8.20 -6.33 -8.88
C LEU A 123 8.85 -5.68 -10.11
N HIS A 124 10.17 -5.77 -10.25
CA HIS A 124 10.89 -5.22 -11.41
C HIS A 124 10.42 -5.78 -12.75
N TYR A 125 9.99 -7.03 -12.78
CA TYR A 125 9.46 -7.62 -13.98
C TYR A 125 7.96 -7.36 -14.16
N ALA A 126 7.15 -7.62 -13.13
CA ALA A 126 5.70 -7.68 -13.26
C ALA A 126 5.04 -6.30 -13.26
N LEU A 127 5.53 -5.34 -12.46
CA LEU A 127 4.88 -4.03 -12.32
C LEU A 127 4.90 -3.22 -13.62
N PRO A 128 6.03 -2.99 -14.30
CA PRO A 128 6.03 -2.23 -15.56
C PRO A 128 5.17 -2.89 -16.64
N LYS A 129 5.25 -4.22 -16.78
CA LYS A 129 4.43 -4.97 -17.74
C LYS A 129 2.94 -4.97 -17.40
N ALA A 130 2.59 -4.95 -16.12
CA ALA A 130 1.21 -4.82 -15.68
C ALA A 130 0.65 -3.43 -16.02
N ILE A 131 1.42 -2.37 -15.80
CA ILE A 131 1.03 -1.00 -16.13
C ILE A 131 0.85 -0.85 -17.67
N GLU A 132 1.80 -1.35 -18.44
CA GLU A 132 1.74 -1.33 -19.90
C GLU A 132 0.50 -2.06 -20.41
N TRP A 133 0.29 -3.29 -19.98
CA TRP A 133 -0.88 -4.08 -20.37
C TRP A 133 -2.20 -3.42 -19.98
N LEU A 134 -2.30 -2.86 -18.76
CA LEU A 134 -3.51 -2.16 -18.32
C LEU A 134 -3.81 -0.95 -19.21
N LYS A 135 -2.79 -0.18 -19.61
CA LYS A 135 -2.94 0.93 -20.59
C LYS A 135 -3.42 0.43 -21.94
N GLU A 136 -2.85 -0.66 -22.44
CA GLU A 136 -3.28 -1.30 -23.72
C GLU A 136 -4.74 -1.77 -23.67
N GLN A 137 -5.23 -2.19 -22.49
CA GLN A 137 -6.64 -2.55 -22.29
C GLN A 137 -7.56 -1.34 -22.11
N GLY A 138 -7.04 -0.10 -22.16
CA GLY A 138 -7.81 1.12 -22.02
C GLY A 138 -8.11 1.54 -20.57
N TYR A 139 -7.43 0.96 -19.57
CA TYR A 139 -7.56 1.39 -18.19
C TYR A 139 -6.83 2.73 -17.94
N GLU A 140 -7.45 3.58 -17.17
CA GLU A 140 -6.85 4.80 -16.64
C GLU A 140 -6.45 4.60 -15.18
N PHE A 141 -5.34 5.24 -14.77
CA PHE A 141 -4.89 5.26 -13.39
C PHE A 141 -5.37 6.55 -12.72
N LYS A 142 -6.00 6.43 -11.56
CA LYS A 142 -6.55 7.55 -10.79
C LYS A 142 -5.96 7.54 -9.37
N THR A 143 -5.94 8.71 -8.76
CA THR A 143 -5.73 8.90 -7.31
C THR A 143 -7.06 8.91 -6.58
N PHE A 144 -7.04 8.81 -5.25
CA PHE A 144 -8.22 9.01 -4.41
C PHE A 144 -8.51 10.51 -4.33
N GLU A 145 -9.81 10.85 -4.43
CA GLU A 145 -10.30 12.23 -4.29
C GLU A 145 -10.54 12.59 -2.82
#